data_565286e474a3312a2a85bf9f100f2cb2
#
_entry.id   565286e474a3312a2a85bf9f100f2cb2
#
_cell.length_a   1.000
_cell.length_b   1.000
_cell.length_c   1.000
_cell.angle_alpha   90.00
_cell.angle_beta   90.00
_cell.angle_gamma   90.00
#
_symmetry.space_group_name_H-M   'P 1'
#
loop_
_entity.id
_entity.type
_entity.pdbx_description
1 polymer ?
#
loop_
_entity_poly.entity_id
_entity_poly.type
_entity_poly.pdbx_seq_one_letter_code
_entity_poly.pdbx_strand_id
1 'polypeptide(L)'
;MYHADLHTHTIHSDGEYTPAHLGLMALQSGIRYLAYTDHNYSYSPAELSDLRLQFPMLRILRGCEFSCFYRTADQRRVEIHIVGLNFDPDCPEFQAVLRRNQPDRRSYVTKILNKLDALGVGIGTYEDLMAFCNGPQHLGRMHIARSLVTHGYVKTVDEAFDIYIGSFGQRLAYVESELDYAPIEDVLSALQKAQGIAILAHLFFYPLDDAEQHRLLRTFKALAGPCSGMEVYYGRYTDEQRCHLAALAAQYDLLPSAGSDFHGPGDGNATHDGGLGHHFPASVYEALEARQREVYGVVHD
;
A
#
# COMPACT_ATOMS: atom_id res chain seq x y z
N MET A 1 -9.70 -19.46 14.33
CA MET A 1 -9.14 -18.13 14.72
C MET A 1 -9.45 -17.21 13.56
N TYR A 2 -9.90 -15.97 13.83
CA TYR A 2 -10.18 -15.01 12.76
C TYR A 2 -8.90 -14.30 12.33
N HIS A 3 -8.86 -13.90 11.06
CA HIS A 3 -7.72 -13.23 10.44
C HIS A 3 -8.07 -11.80 10.02
N ALA A 4 -7.06 -10.95 9.91
CA ALA A 4 -7.18 -9.60 9.38
C ALA A 4 -6.23 -9.44 8.19
N ASP A 5 -6.66 -8.67 7.20
CA ASP A 5 -5.81 -8.15 6.14
C ASP A 5 -6.15 -6.67 5.94
N LEU A 6 -5.24 -5.82 6.36
CA LEU A 6 -5.45 -4.38 6.45
C LEU A 6 -4.75 -3.60 5.33
N HIS A 7 -4.20 -4.33 4.33
CA HIS A 7 -3.49 -3.75 3.20
C HIS A 7 -3.68 -4.62 1.96
N THR A 8 -4.59 -4.22 1.08
CA THR A 8 -4.91 -4.96 -0.16
C THR A 8 -5.26 -3.99 -1.28
N HIS A 9 -5.00 -4.40 -2.53
CA HIS A 9 -5.22 -3.62 -3.73
C HIS A 9 -6.21 -4.26 -4.68
N THR A 10 -6.95 -3.43 -5.40
CA THR A 10 -7.95 -3.82 -6.39
C THR A 10 -7.69 -3.13 -7.73
N ILE A 11 -8.59 -3.34 -8.70
CA ILE A 11 -8.54 -2.65 -9.99
C ILE A 11 -8.72 -1.12 -9.90
N HIS A 12 -9.03 -0.57 -8.72
CA HIS A 12 -9.07 0.89 -8.53
C HIS A 12 -7.68 1.51 -8.47
N SER A 13 -6.64 0.71 -8.21
CA SER A 13 -5.24 1.12 -8.35
C SER A 13 -4.49 0.19 -9.30
N ASP A 14 -3.79 -0.79 -8.78
CA ASP A 14 -2.93 -1.71 -9.52
C ASP A 14 -3.08 -3.17 -9.10
N GLY A 15 -4.14 -3.49 -8.36
CA GLY A 15 -4.59 -4.86 -8.14
C GLY A 15 -5.24 -5.48 -9.40
N GLU A 16 -5.31 -6.80 -9.45
CA GLU A 16 -5.91 -7.53 -10.58
C GLU A 16 -7.39 -7.84 -10.39
N TYR A 17 -7.88 -7.82 -9.16
CA TYR A 17 -9.24 -8.22 -8.85
C TYR A 17 -10.17 -7.05 -8.58
N THR A 18 -11.43 -7.21 -8.95
CA THR A 18 -12.47 -6.28 -8.50
C THR A 18 -12.63 -6.37 -6.98
N PRO A 19 -13.11 -5.29 -6.32
CA PRO A 19 -13.38 -5.34 -4.87
C PRO A 19 -14.28 -6.50 -4.46
N ALA A 20 -15.29 -6.83 -5.27
CA ALA A 20 -16.18 -7.95 -5.00
C ALA A 20 -15.46 -9.31 -5.09
N HIS A 21 -14.58 -9.49 -6.05
CA HIS A 21 -13.79 -10.72 -6.18
C HIS A 21 -12.82 -10.86 -5.00
N LEU A 22 -12.12 -9.79 -4.65
CA LEU A 22 -11.22 -9.78 -3.50
C LEU A 22 -11.95 -10.07 -2.18
N GLY A 23 -13.16 -9.50 -1.99
CA GLY A 23 -14.03 -9.81 -0.85
C GLY A 23 -14.41 -11.28 -0.76
N LEU A 24 -14.73 -11.92 -1.90
CA LEU A 24 -15.02 -13.36 -1.95
C LEU A 24 -13.79 -14.20 -1.56
N MET A 25 -12.60 -13.86 -2.09
CA MET A 25 -11.34 -14.52 -1.76
C MET A 25 -11.00 -14.37 -0.27
N ALA A 26 -11.18 -13.18 0.29
CA ALA A 26 -10.98 -12.91 1.71
C ALA A 26 -11.89 -13.77 2.60
N LEU A 27 -13.15 -13.88 2.23
CA LEU A 27 -14.10 -14.74 2.95
C LEU A 27 -13.67 -16.22 2.91
N GLN A 28 -13.25 -16.71 1.75
CA GLN A 28 -12.77 -18.08 1.57
C GLN A 28 -11.49 -18.36 2.36
N SER A 29 -10.64 -17.34 2.54
CA SER A 29 -9.39 -17.40 3.32
C SER A 29 -9.60 -17.24 4.84
N GLY A 30 -10.86 -17.12 5.32
CA GLY A 30 -11.16 -16.99 6.75
C GLY A 30 -10.83 -15.60 7.32
N ILE A 31 -10.68 -14.59 6.47
CA ILE A 31 -10.50 -13.20 6.90
C ILE A 31 -11.80 -12.69 7.49
N ARG A 32 -11.71 -11.93 8.58
CA ARG A 32 -12.82 -11.23 9.21
C ARG A 32 -12.75 -9.73 9.00
N TYR A 33 -11.56 -9.16 9.06
CA TYR A 33 -11.29 -7.73 8.88
C TYR A 33 -10.52 -7.54 7.59
N LEU A 34 -11.14 -6.88 6.61
CA LEU A 34 -10.54 -6.60 5.31
C LEU A 34 -10.55 -5.09 5.06
N ALA A 35 -9.38 -4.51 4.74
CA ALA A 35 -9.30 -3.15 4.27
C ALA A 35 -8.95 -3.12 2.77
N TYR A 36 -9.73 -2.37 1.98
CA TYR A 36 -9.34 -1.98 0.63
C TYR A 36 -8.52 -0.70 0.73
N THR A 37 -7.26 -0.77 0.34
CA THR A 37 -6.27 0.30 0.51
C THR A 37 -5.63 0.70 -0.80
N ASP A 38 -6.41 0.76 -1.85
CA ASP A 38 -5.95 1.16 -3.18
C ASP A 38 -5.12 2.45 -3.14
N HIS A 39 -4.07 2.53 -3.97
CA HIS A 39 -3.14 3.65 -3.99
C HIS A 39 -3.83 4.99 -4.28
N ASN A 40 -3.77 5.91 -3.32
CA ASN A 40 -4.33 7.25 -3.44
C ASN A 40 -5.79 7.27 -3.90
N TYR A 41 -6.55 6.23 -3.52
CA TYR A 41 -7.96 6.09 -3.80
C TYR A 41 -8.73 5.80 -2.51
N SER A 42 -9.86 6.46 -2.33
CA SER A 42 -10.78 6.22 -1.22
C SER A 42 -12.15 5.85 -1.74
N TYR A 43 -12.63 4.70 -1.31
CA TYR A 43 -13.98 4.24 -1.65
C TYR A 43 -15.03 5.21 -1.11
N SER A 44 -16.04 5.50 -1.93
CA SER A 44 -17.20 6.27 -1.49
C SER A 44 -18.03 5.49 -0.45
N PRO A 45 -18.82 6.18 0.37
CA PRO A 45 -19.73 5.51 1.31
C PRO A 45 -20.68 4.52 0.62
N ALA A 46 -21.14 4.82 -0.59
CA ALA A 46 -22.02 3.94 -1.35
C ALA A 46 -21.32 2.64 -1.77
N GLU A 47 -20.12 2.72 -2.35
CA GLU A 47 -19.33 1.53 -2.73
C GLU A 47 -19.05 0.61 -1.54
N LEU A 48 -18.64 1.18 -0.39
CA LEU A 48 -18.41 0.37 0.82
C LEU A 48 -19.69 -0.24 1.37
N SER A 49 -20.81 0.49 1.30
CA SER A 49 -22.11 -0.02 1.73
C SER A 49 -22.55 -1.23 0.89
N ASP A 50 -22.39 -1.14 -0.44
CA ASP A 50 -22.73 -2.23 -1.35
C ASP A 50 -21.87 -3.47 -1.09
N LEU A 51 -20.55 -3.29 -0.88
CA LEU A 51 -19.65 -4.40 -0.54
C LEU A 51 -19.98 -5.04 0.80
N ARG A 52 -20.33 -4.24 1.82
CA ARG A 52 -20.75 -4.74 3.15
C ARG A 52 -22.05 -5.53 3.08
N LEU A 53 -22.99 -5.08 2.25
CA LEU A 53 -24.23 -5.83 2.01
C LEU A 53 -23.97 -7.16 1.30
N GLN A 54 -23.03 -7.18 0.35
CA GLN A 54 -22.65 -8.37 -0.38
C GLN A 54 -21.90 -9.39 0.51
N PHE A 55 -21.09 -8.90 1.46
CA PHE A 55 -20.25 -9.73 2.32
C PHE A 55 -20.49 -9.50 3.82
N PRO A 56 -21.69 -9.84 4.35
CA PRO A 56 -22.06 -9.51 5.74
C PRO A 56 -21.21 -10.23 6.81
N MET A 57 -20.45 -11.26 6.42
CA MET A 57 -19.52 -11.96 7.31
C MET A 57 -18.15 -11.29 7.40
N LEU A 58 -17.82 -10.40 6.48
CA LEU A 58 -16.61 -9.58 6.50
C LEU A 58 -16.91 -8.24 7.17
N ARG A 59 -16.01 -7.79 8.01
CA ARG A 59 -15.96 -6.39 8.40
C ARG A 59 -15.04 -5.67 7.43
N ILE A 60 -15.65 -5.02 6.44
CA ILE A 60 -14.96 -4.25 5.41
C ILE A 60 -14.67 -2.86 5.96
N LEU A 61 -13.38 -2.51 5.97
CA LEU A 61 -12.86 -1.26 6.51
C LEU A 61 -12.61 -0.27 5.37
N ARG A 62 -12.84 1.00 5.65
CA ARG A 62 -12.38 2.09 4.79
C ARG A 62 -10.87 2.18 4.88
N GLY A 63 -10.19 2.17 3.75
CA GLY A 63 -8.75 2.30 3.67
C GLY A 63 -8.30 3.13 2.46
N CYS A 64 -7.05 3.56 2.50
CA CYS A 64 -6.33 4.18 1.39
C CYS A 64 -4.83 4.05 1.67
N GLU A 65 -4.05 3.61 0.70
CA GLU A 65 -2.60 3.70 0.79
C GLU A 65 -2.11 4.97 0.10
N PHE A 66 -1.56 5.89 0.87
CA PHE A 66 -0.99 7.13 0.35
C PHE A 66 0.46 6.92 -0.04
N SER A 67 0.82 7.21 -1.30
CA SER A 67 2.20 7.50 -1.66
C SER A 67 2.57 8.89 -1.12
N CYS A 68 3.70 9.02 -0.45
CA CYS A 68 4.19 10.30 0.04
C CYS A 68 5.71 10.36 0.05
N PHE A 69 6.26 11.56 0.24
CA PHE A 69 7.71 11.73 0.30
C PHE A 69 8.19 12.03 1.71
N TYR A 70 9.22 11.27 2.10
CA TYR A 70 10.05 11.51 3.27
C TYR A 70 11.39 12.11 2.84
N ARG A 71 11.90 13.10 3.62
CA ARG A 71 13.22 13.67 3.42
C ARG A 71 14.20 13.09 4.42
N THR A 72 15.23 12.44 3.89
CA THR A 72 16.33 11.90 4.70
C THR A 72 17.19 13.03 5.31
N ALA A 73 18.10 12.69 6.20
CA ALA A 73 19.03 13.66 6.79
C ALA A 73 19.91 14.36 5.73
N ASP A 74 20.29 13.64 4.69
CA ASP A 74 21.05 14.14 3.54
C ASP A 74 20.16 14.77 2.44
N GLN A 75 18.91 15.06 2.75
CA GLN A 75 17.92 15.74 1.89
C GLN A 75 17.45 14.94 0.66
N ARG A 76 17.74 13.65 0.56
CA ARG A 76 17.13 12.80 -0.48
C ARG A 76 15.61 12.70 -0.27
N ARG A 77 14.87 12.67 -1.37
CA ARG A 77 13.44 12.34 -1.35
C ARG A 77 13.30 10.83 -1.47
N VAL A 78 12.65 10.22 -0.52
CA VAL A 78 12.32 8.79 -0.56
C VAL A 78 10.81 8.65 -0.56
N GLU A 79 10.26 7.97 -1.57
CA GLU A 79 8.85 7.60 -1.60
C GLU A 79 8.58 6.55 -0.54
N ILE A 80 7.63 6.84 0.33
CA ILE A 80 7.14 5.93 1.37
C ILE A 80 5.62 5.85 1.31
N HIS A 81 5.06 4.81 1.90
CA HIS A 81 3.62 4.59 1.88
C HIS A 81 3.03 4.61 3.28
N ILE A 82 1.87 5.25 3.39
CA ILE A 82 1.08 5.34 4.62
C ILE A 82 -0.30 4.75 4.35
N VAL A 83 -0.62 3.66 5.02
CA VAL A 83 -1.99 3.13 5.03
C VAL A 83 -2.81 3.90 6.04
N GLY A 84 -3.84 4.59 5.55
CA GLY A 84 -4.88 5.21 6.37
C GLY A 84 -6.06 4.27 6.51
N LEU A 85 -6.58 4.11 7.73
CA LEU A 85 -7.79 3.31 7.98
C LEU A 85 -8.83 4.12 8.76
N ASN A 86 -10.11 3.79 8.56
CA ASN A 86 -11.25 4.29 9.34
C ASN A 86 -11.26 5.83 9.50
N PHE A 87 -10.96 6.56 8.45
CA PHE A 87 -10.93 8.02 8.42
C PHE A 87 -12.28 8.59 7.95
N ASP A 88 -12.54 9.85 8.33
CA ASP A 88 -13.64 10.63 7.76
C ASP A 88 -13.33 10.98 6.29
N PRO A 89 -14.07 10.41 5.31
CA PRO A 89 -13.82 10.66 3.89
C PRO A 89 -14.17 12.08 3.46
N ASP A 90 -14.99 12.79 4.22
CA ASP A 90 -15.47 14.14 3.90
C ASP A 90 -14.58 15.24 4.50
N CYS A 91 -13.53 14.86 5.26
CA CYS A 91 -12.55 15.79 5.79
C CYS A 91 -11.88 16.58 4.65
N PRO A 92 -11.96 17.93 4.62
CA PRO A 92 -11.44 18.72 3.52
C PRO A 92 -9.93 18.57 3.29
N GLU A 93 -9.14 18.44 4.37
CA GLU A 93 -7.69 18.25 4.29
C GLU A 93 -7.33 16.87 3.74
N PHE A 94 -8.08 15.85 4.13
CA PHE A 94 -7.93 14.50 3.55
C PHE A 94 -8.20 14.53 2.04
N GLN A 95 -9.29 15.14 1.63
CA GLN A 95 -9.65 15.28 0.21
C GLN A 95 -8.63 16.11 -0.57
N ALA A 96 -8.01 17.13 0.04
CA ALA A 96 -6.96 17.93 -0.60
C ALA A 96 -5.71 17.09 -0.88
N VAL A 97 -5.26 16.28 0.08
CA VAL A 97 -4.12 15.37 -0.09
C VAL A 97 -4.44 14.31 -1.14
N LEU A 98 -5.64 13.71 -1.10
CA LEU A 98 -6.05 12.69 -2.06
C LEU A 98 -6.01 13.23 -3.50
N ARG A 99 -6.53 14.44 -3.74
CA ARG A 99 -6.46 15.09 -5.06
C ARG A 99 -5.03 15.38 -5.50
N ARG A 100 -4.17 15.88 -4.59
CA ARG A 100 -2.76 16.14 -4.89
C ARG A 100 -2.03 14.85 -5.29
N ASN A 101 -2.37 13.74 -4.66
CA ASN A 101 -1.71 12.45 -4.87
C ASN A 101 -2.20 11.69 -6.13
N GLN A 102 -2.95 12.36 -7.01
CA GLN A 102 -3.37 11.84 -8.31
C GLN A 102 -2.68 12.58 -9.48
N PRO A 103 -1.33 12.65 -9.51
CA PRO A 103 -0.62 13.31 -10.60
C PRO A 103 -0.75 12.51 -11.90
N ASP A 104 -0.60 13.20 -13.04
CA ASP A 104 -0.45 12.53 -14.34
C ASP A 104 0.83 11.69 -14.36
N ARG A 105 0.65 10.38 -14.43
CA ARG A 105 1.76 9.41 -14.46
C ARG A 105 2.29 9.11 -15.87
N ARG A 106 1.69 9.67 -16.91
CA ARG A 106 2.04 9.36 -18.30
C ARG A 106 3.53 9.57 -18.58
N SER A 107 4.08 10.73 -18.21
CA SER A 107 5.50 11.04 -18.42
C SER A 107 6.41 10.05 -17.69
N TYR A 108 6.11 9.73 -16.44
CA TYR A 108 6.86 8.77 -15.62
C TYR A 108 6.87 7.37 -16.23
N VAL A 109 5.68 6.85 -16.57
CA VAL A 109 5.55 5.52 -17.19
C VAL A 109 6.26 5.49 -18.54
N THR A 110 6.08 6.50 -19.39
CA THR A 110 6.75 6.58 -20.69
C THR A 110 8.27 6.57 -20.57
N LYS A 111 8.86 7.23 -19.56
CA LYS A 111 10.31 7.17 -19.30
C LYS A 111 10.79 5.73 -19.01
N ILE A 112 10.01 4.96 -18.26
CA ILE A 112 10.32 3.54 -17.98
C ILE A 112 10.22 2.71 -19.25
N LEU A 113 9.12 2.86 -20.02
CA LEU A 113 8.92 2.13 -21.28
C LEU A 113 10.04 2.39 -22.28
N ASN A 114 10.49 3.64 -22.43
CA ASN A 114 11.61 4.00 -23.31
C ASN A 114 12.92 3.33 -22.86
N LYS A 115 13.17 3.23 -21.55
CA LYS A 115 14.36 2.51 -21.04
C LYS A 115 14.29 1.01 -21.31
N LEU A 116 13.12 0.41 -21.13
CA LEU A 116 12.88 -1.00 -21.45
C LEU A 116 13.11 -1.28 -22.95
N ASP A 117 12.57 -0.42 -23.81
CA ASP A 117 12.76 -0.51 -25.26
C ASP A 117 14.24 -0.43 -25.65
N ALA A 118 14.99 0.51 -25.08
CA ALA A 118 16.44 0.65 -25.29
C ALA A 118 17.26 -0.59 -24.83
N LEU A 119 16.72 -1.39 -23.92
CA LEU A 119 17.32 -2.65 -23.46
C LEU A 119 16.87 -3.85 -24.30
N GLY A 120 16.02 -3.66 -25.31
CA GLY A 120 15.44 -4.73 -26.13
C GLY A 120 14.35 -5.54 -25.44
N VAL A 121 13.77 -5.02 -24.37
CA VAL A 121 12.64 -5.62 -23.62
C VAL A 121 11.39 -4.73 -23.73
N GLY A 122 11.10 -4.29 -24.95
CA GLY A 122 9.96 -3.42 -25.23
C GLY A 122 8.62 -4.13 -25.02
N ILE A 123 7.72 -3.49 -24.28
CA ILE A 123 6.35 -3.95 -24.01
C ILE A 123 5.30 -3.02 -24.63
N GLY A 124 5.70 -2.19 -25.59
CA GLY A 124 4.83 -1.24 -26.28
C GLY A 124 4.83 0.16 -25.68
N THR A 125 3.90 0.95 -26.16
CA THR A 125 3.69 2.35 -25.77
C THR A 125 2.86 2.45 -24.48
N TYR A 126 2.68 3.68 -23.99
CA TYR A 126 1.74 3.95 -22.90
C TYR A 126 0.31 3.51 -23.23
N GLU A 127 -0.12 3.76 -24.47
CA GLU A 127 -1.45 3.39 -24.97
C GLU A 127 -1.62 1.87 -25.06
N ASP A 128 -0.58 1.16 -25.49
CA ASP A 128 -0.59 -0.31 -25.54
C ASP A 128 -0.70 -0.89 -24.14
N LEU A 129 0.04 -0.34 -23.17
CA LEU A 129 -0.03 -0.75 -21.77
C LEU A 129 -1.40 -0.44 -21.14
N MET A 130 -1.99 0.72 -21.45
CA MET A 130 -3.35 1.06 -21.03
C MET A 130 -4.38 0.06 -21.56
N ALA A 131 -4.28 -0.31 -22.82
CA ALA A 131 -5.17 -1.30 -23.44
C ALA A 131 -4.97 -2.69 -22.83
N PHE A 132 -3.72 -3.10 -22.61
CA PHE A 132 -3.37 -4.38 -21.97
C PHE A 132 -3.98 -4.50 -20.56
N CYS A 133 -3.98 -3.43 -19.80
CA CYS A 133 -4.51 -3.38 -18.43
C CYS A 133 -6.02 -3.04 -18.35
N ASN A 134 -6.75 -3.07 -19.46
CA ASN A 134 -8.18 -2.70 -19.56
C ASN A 134 -8.49 -1.27 -19.09
N GLY A 135 -7.57 -0.33 -19.33
CA GLY A 135 -7.77 1.10 -19.08
C GLY A 135 -7.88 1.47 -17.61
N PRO A 136 -6.91 1.11 -16.74
CA PRO A 136 -6.95 1.48 -15.34
C PRO A 136 -6.93 3.01 -15.18
N GLN A 137 -7.45 3.51 -14.06
CA GLN A 137 -7.43 4.94 -13.77
C GLN A 137 -6.00 5.49 -13.72
N HIS A 138 -5.05 4.68 -13.22
CA HIS A 138 -3.64 5.04 -13.13
C HIS A 138 -2.73 3.86 -13.46
N LEU A 139 -1.83 4.04 -14.43
CA LEU A 139 -0.75 3.08 -14.67
C LEU A 139 0.37 3.25 -13.65
N GLY A 140 0.94 2.13 -13.22
CA GLY A 140 2.06 2.07 -12.30
C GLY A 140 3.07 0.97 -12.65
N ARG A 141 4.09 0.82 -11.82
CA ARG A 141 5.15 -0.19 -12.01
C ARG A 141 4.62 -1.62 -11.99
N MET A 142 3.58 -1.90 -11.20
CA MET A 142 2.96 -3.22 -11.16
C MET A 142 2.38 -3.63 -12.54
N HIS A 143 1.72 -2.70 -13.22
CA HIS A 143 1.21 -2.93 -14.59
C HIS A 143 2.34 -3.23 -15.58
N ILE A 144 3.47 -2.51 -15.47
CA ILE A 144 4.67 -2.76 -16.28
C ILE A 144 5.24 -4.15 -15.97
N ALA A 145 5.36 -4.50 -14.69
CA ALA A 145 5.87 -5.81 -14.24
C ALA A 145 5.05 -6.96 -14.83
N ARG A 146 3.72 -6.89 -14.74
CA ARG A 146 2.81 -7.90 -15.32
C ARG A 146 2.94 -7.99 -16.83
N SER A 147 3.09 -6.87 -17.50
CA SER A 147 3.32 -6.84 -18.94
C SER A 147 4.64 -7.51 -19.31
N LEU A 148 5.72 -7.28 -18.56
CA LEU A 148 7.01 -7.95 -18.75
C LEU A 148 6.89 -9.48 -18.57
N VAL A 149 6.13 -9.94 -17.57
CA VAL A 149 5.84 -11.38 -17.37
C VAL A 149 5.06 -11.95 -18.55
N THR A 150 4.00 -11.27 -18.98
CA THR A 150 3.15 -11.74 -20.09
C THR A 150 3.91 -11.82 -21.42
N HIS A 151 4.84 -10.88 -21.65
CA HIS A 151 5.71 -10.90 -22.83
C HIS A 151 6.89 -11.88 -22.70
N GLY A 152 7.03 -12.57 -21.57
CA GLY A 152 8.06 -13.60 -21.35
C GLY A 152 9.46 -13.07 -21.12
N TYR A 153 9.62 -11.78 -20.81
CA TYR A 153 10.91 -11.18 -20.47
C TYR A 153 11.40 -11.56 -19.07
N VAL A 154 10.47 -11.85 -18.17
CA VAL A 154 10.71 -12.34 -16.82
C VAL A 154 9.68 -13.41 -16.47
N LYS A 155 9.94 -14.19 -15.41
CA LYS A 155 9.04 -15.26 -14.97
C LYS A 155 8.02 -14.80 -13.94
N THR A 156 8.40 -13.81 -13.13
CA THR A 156 7.58 -13.31 -12.01
C THR A 156 7.63 -11.79 -11.96
N VAL A 157 6.64 -11.21 -11.28
CA VAL A 157 6.60 -9.78 -10.98
C VAL A 157 7.81 -9.37 -10.14
N ASP A 158 8.21 -10.18 -9.15
CA ASP A 158 9.41 -9.92 -8.35
C ASP A 158 10.68 -9.82 -9.21
N GLU A 159 10.83 -10.74 -10.18
CA GLU A 159 11.96 -10.69 -11.11
C GLU A 159 11.94 -9.41 -11.95
N ALA A 160 10.77 -8.90 -12.35
CA ALA A 160 10.66 -7.63 -13.05
C ALA A 160 11.13 -6.46 -12.19
N PHE A 161 10.76 -6.45 -10.91
CA PHE A 161 11.24 -5.43 -9.98
C PHE A 161 12.74 -5.56 -9.72
N ASP A 162 13.26 -6.76 -9.45
CA ASP A 162 14.67 -6.97 -9.14
C ASP A 162 15.59 -6.61 -10.31
N ILE A 163 15.18 -6.89 -11.55
CA ILE A 163 16.02 -6.67 -12.72
C ILE A 163 15.82 -5.26 -13.29
N TYR A 164 14.58 -4.84 -13.49
CA TYR A 164 14.30 -3.67 -14.33
C TYR A 164 13.83 -2.44 -13.58
N ILE A 165 12.73 -2.53 -12.84
CA ILE A 165 11.92 -1.35 -12.48
C ILE A 165 11.85 -1.04 -10.98
N GLY A 166 12.38 -1.90 -10.12
CA GLY A 166 12.42 -1.69 -8.69
C GLY A 166 13.44 -0.65 -8.25
N SER A 167 13.29 -0.15 -7.04
CA SER A 167 14.26 0.75 -6.38
C SER A 167 15.49 0.02 -5.85
N PHE A 168 15.43 -1.31 -5.78
CA PHE A 168 16.51 -2.23 -5.42
C PHE A 168 16.88 -3.13 -6.62
N GLY A 169 17.87 -4.00 -6.43
CA GLY A 169 18.31 -4.94 -7.46
C GLY A 169 19.14 -4.27 -8.56
N GLN A 170 19.01 -4.76 -9.78
CA GLN A 170 19.82 -4.29 -10.93
C GLN A 170 19.39 -2.91 -11.47
N ARG A 171 18.13 -2.55 -11.30
CA ARG A 171 17.57 -1.24 -11.65
C ARG A 171 17.76 -0.80 -13.09
N LEU A 172 17.80 -1.72 -14.06
CA LEU A 172 18.21 -1.43 -15.45
C LEU A 172 17.30 -0.40 -16.15
N ALA A 173 16.01 -0.39 -15.86
CA ALA A 173 15.03 0.57 -16.38
C ALA A 173 14.40 1.44 -15.27
N TYR A 174 14.95 1.41 -14.06
CA TYR A 174 14.43 2.22 -12.96
C TYR A 174 14.45 3.71 -13.31
N VAL A 175 13.38 4.39 -12.98
CA VAL A 175 13.20 5.84 -13.05
C VAL A 175 12.85 6.33 -11.66
N GLU A 176 13.59 7.30 -11.16
CA GLU A 176 13.22 7.97 -9.92
C GLU A 176 11.90 8.71 -10.11
N SER A 177 10.99 8.57 -9.16
CA SER A 177 9.69 9.20 -9.25
C SER A 177 9.82 10.72 -9.13
N GLU A 178 9.44 11.43 -10.20
CA GLU A 178 9.32 12.90 -10.21
C GLU A 178 7.87 13.34 -9.89
N LEU A 179 7.02 12.40 -9.52
CA LEU A 179 5.61 12.69 -9.18
C LEU A 179 5.56 13.59 -7.94
N ASP A 180 4.69 14.58 -7.98
CA ASP A 180 4.56 15.55 -6.87
C ASP A 180 3.53 15.04 -5.84
N TYR A 181 3.85 13.91 -5.21
CA TYR A 181 3.07 13.45 -4.06
C TYR A 181 3.21 14.42 -2.87
N ALA A 182 2.24 14.39 -1.99
CA ALA A 182 2.30 15.13 -0.74
C ALA A 182 3.49 14.68 0.13
N PRO A 183 4.12 15.58 0.88
CA PRO A 183 5.09 15.20 1.89
C PRO A 183 4.38 14.42 3.02
N ILE A 184 5.16 13.62 3.76
CA ILE A 184 4.65 12.80 4.86
C ILE A 184 3.88 13.63 5.89
N GLU A 185 4.32 14.85 6.15
CA GLU A 185 3.71 15.80 7.08
C GLU A 185 2.26 16.12 6.70
N ASP A 186 2.00 16.37 5.42
CA ASP A 186 0.67 16.71 4.92
C ASP A 186 -0.27 15.50 5.01
N VAL A 187 0.22 14.31 4.64
CA VAL A 187 -0.55 13.05 4.71
C VAL A 187 -0.94 12.74 6.15
N LEU A 188 0.01 12.78 7.07
CA LEU A 188 -0.24 12.46 8.48
C LEU A 188 -1.13 13.51 9.16
N SER A 189 -0.94 14.79 8.85
CA SER A 189 -1.83 15.87 9.33
C SER A 189 -3.26 15.68 8.82
N ALA A 190 -3.42 15.29 7.54
CA ALA A 190 -4.74 15.03 6.96
C ALA A 190 -5.43 13.83 7.61
N LEU A 191 -4.71 12.74 7.84
CA LEU A 191 -5.25 11.56 8.54
C LEU A 191 -5.65 11.87 9.98
N GLN A 192 -4.86 12.66 10.72
CA GLN A 192 -5.23 13.08 12.07
C GLN A 192 -6.52 13.92 12.08
N LYS A 193 -6.65 14.89 11.16
CA LYS A 193 -7.84 15.72 11.05
C LYS A 193 -9.08 14.92 10.63
N ALA A 194 -8.88 13.91 9.81
CA ALA A 194 -9.90 12.94 9.43
C ALA A 194 -10.14 11.87 10.52
N GLN A 195 -9.53 11.99 11.70
CA GLN A 195 -9.65 11.05 12.82
C GLN A 195 -9.32 9.59 12.45
N GLY A 196 -8.50 9.41 11.43
CA GLY A 196 -8.09 8.10 10.92
C GLY A 196 -6.93 7.48 11.71
N ILE A 197 -6.68 6.22 11.43
CA ILE A 197 -5.50 5.48 11.88
C ILE A 197 -4.43 5.63 10.81
N ALA A 198 -3.21 6.02 11.18
CA ALA A 198 -2.06 6.08 10.28
C ALA A 198 -1.14 4.88 10.53
N ILE A 199 -0.80 4.13 9.48
CA ILE A 199 0.07 2.95 9.54
C ILE A 199 1.23 3.14 8.57
N LEU A 200 2.47 3.06 9.07
CA LEU A 200 3.65 3.02 8.22
C LEU A 200 3.73 1.63 7.55
N ALA A 201 3.62 1.62 6.22
CA ALA A 201 3.63 0.39 5.43
C ALA A 201 5.06 -0.13 5.20
N HIS A 202 5.22 -1.42 5.04
CA HIS A 202 6.36 -2.21 4.54
C HIS A 202 7.76 -1.56 4.67
N LEU A 203 8.16 -1.18 5.89
CA LEU A 203 9.38 -0.40 6.22
C LEU A 203 10.66 -0.86 5.51
N PHE A 204 10.87 -2.18 5.39
CA PHE A 204 12.09 -2.73 4.78
C PHE A 204 12.17 -2.62 3.26
N PHE A 205 11.11 -2.13 2.61
CA PHE A 205 11.11 -1.88 1.17
C PHE A 205 11.55 -0.46 0.78
N TYR A 206 11.93 0.37 1.76
CA TYR A 206 12.50 1.68 1.47
C TYR A 206 14.03 1.64 1.41
N PRO A 207 14.67 2.42 0.50
CA PRO A 207 16.12 2.50 0.39
C PRO A 207 16.71 3.36 1.52
N LEU A 208 16.45 2.94 2.76
CA LEU A 208 16.89 3.58 4.00
C LEU A 208 17.81 2.63 4.77
N ASP A 209 18.93 3.15 5.24
CA ASP A 209 19.74 2.43 6.20
C ASP A 209 19.09 2.44 7.60
N ASP A 210 19.67 1.71 8.52
CA ASP A 210 19.16 1.52 9.88
C ASP A 210 18.96 2.87 10.61
N ALA A 211 19.92 3.78 10.48
CA ALA A 211 19.85 5.09 11.12
C ALA A 211 18.68 5.95 10.57
N GLU A 212 18.46 5.91 9.25
CA GLU A 212 17.34 6.59 8.60
C GLU A 212 16.00 5.91 8.86
N GLN A 213 15.93 4.58 8.98
CA GLN A 213 14.72 3.89 9.42
C GLN A 213 14.31 4.33 10.83
N HIS A 214 15.25 4.38 11.77
CA HIS A 214 15.02 4.90 13.12
C HIS A 214 14.61 6.38 13.10
N ARG A 215 15.17 7.20 12.20
CA ARG A 215 14.78 8.60 12.04
C ARG A 215 13.37 8.72 11.47
N LEU A 216 13.01 7.92 10.46
CA LEU A 216 11.66 7.86 9.90
C LEU A 216 10.64 7.48 10.98
N LEU A 217 10.90 6.45 11.78
CA LEU A 217 9.99 6.01 12.85
C LEU A 217 9.74 7.10 13.89
N ARG A 218 10.79 7.83 14.31
CA ARG A 218 10.62 9.00 15.21
C ARG A 218 9.78 10.10 14.58
N THR A 219 10.07 10.43 13.32
CA THR A 219 9.35 11.47 12.58
C THR A 219 7.88 11.05 12.39
N PHE A 220 7.65 9.82 11.96
CA PHE A 220 6.31 9.26 11.77
C PHE A 220 5.51 9.32 13.08
N LYS A 221 6.05 8.81 14.20
CA LYS A 221 5.33 8.83 15.48
C LYS A 221 5.00 10.25 15.95
N ALA A 222 5.95 11.17 15.81
CA ALA A 222 5.73 12.57 16.20
C ALA A 222 4.61 13.23 15.38
N LEU A 223 4.51 12.91 14.09
CA LEU A 223 3.51 13.50 13.19
C LEU A 223 2.17 12.76 13.22
N ALA A 224 2.18 11.42 13.28
CA ALA A 224 0.95 10.62 13.26
C ALA A 224 0.20 10.62 14.61
N GLY A 225 0.87 10.96 15.68
CA GLY A 225 0.26 11.03 17.01
C GLY A 225 -0.11 9.68 17.62
N PRO A 226 -1.09 9.63 18.53
CA PRO A 226 -1.38 8.43 19.31
C PRO A 226 -2.08 7.33 18.49
N CYS A 227 -2.84 7.70 17.44
CA CYS A 227 -3.59 6.74 16.61
C CYS A 227 -2.74 6.28 15.44
N SER A 228 -1.62 5.61 15.74
CA SER A 228 -0.60 5.24 14.77
C SER A 228 -0.08 3.82 14.98
N GLY A 229 0.29 3.19 13.86
CA GLY A 229 0.84 1.85 13.83
C GLY A 229 1.91 1.67 12.75
N MET A 230 2.45 0.47 12.66
CA MET A 230 3.34 0.07 11.58
C MET A 230 3.09 -1.40 11.21
N GLU A 231 3.36 -1.75 9.95
CA GLU A 231 3.27 -3.14 9.52
C GLU A 231 4.37 -3.98 10.14
N VAL A 232 3.97 -4.87 11.04
CA VAL A 232 4.79 -5.92 11.64
C VAL A 232 4.54 -7.23 10.91
N TYR A 233 3.28 -7.52 10.64
CA TYR A 233 2.84 -8.71 9.93
C TYR A 233 2.61 -8.35 8.46
N TYR A 234 3.62 -8.59 7.64
CA TYR A 234 3.57 -8.34 6.21
C TYR A 234 3.87 -9.63 5.45
N GLY A 235 3.19 -9.87 4.35
CA GLY A 235 3.23 -11.15 3.62
C GLY A 235 4.63 -11.61 3.23
N ARG A 236 5.53 -10.68 2.94
CA ARG A 236 6.90 -10.96 2.48
C ARG A 236 7.96 -10.95 3.60
N TYR A 237 7.57 -10.69 4.86
CA TYR A 237 8.52 -10.67 5.97
C TYR A 237 8.77 -12.05 6.55
N THR A 238 10.03 -12.35 6.81
CA THR A 238 10.43 -13.52 7.59
C THR A 238 10.02 -13.37 9.05
N ASP A 239 9.98 -14.47 9.79
CA ASP A 239 9.67 -14.43 11.23
C ASP A 239 10.71 -13.61 12.01
N GLU A 240 11.99 -13.63 11.61
CA GLU A 240 13.02 -12.79 12.19
C GLU A 240 12.74 -11.30 11.96
N GLN A 241 12.36 -10.93 10.73
CA GLN A 241 11.97 -9.55 10.40
C GLN A 241 10.73 -9.11 11.20
N ARG A 242 9.72 -9.98 11.33
CA ARG A 242 8.51 -9.70 12.13
C ARG A 242 8.86 -9.49 13.60
N CYS A 243 9.74 -10.32 14.19
CA CYS A 243 10.21 -10.14 15.55
C CYS A 243 10.96 -8.81 15.74
N HIS A 244 11.82 -8.45 14.79
CA HIS A 244 12.55 -7.18 14.82
C HIS A 244 11.58 -5.98 14.72
N LEU A 245 10.63 -6.01 13.78
CA LEU A 245 9.62 -4.95 13.61
C LEU A 245 8.69 -4.83 14.82
N ALA A 246 8.33 -5.95 15.46
CA ALA A 246 7.55 -5.92 16.70
C ALA A 246 8.31 -5.20 17.84
N ALA A 247 9.62 -5.43 17.94
CA ALA A 247 10.46 -4.71 18.91
C ALA A 247 10.57 -3.21 18.58
N LEU A 248 10.73 -2.85 17.30
CA LEU A 248 10.70 -1.44 16.86
C LEU A 248 9.35 -0.79 17.12
N ALA A 249 8.25 -1.46 16.82
CA ALA A 249 6.90 -0.95 17.10
C ALA A 249 6.74 -0.62 18.59
N ALA A 250 7.14 -1.54 19.47
CA ALA A 250 7.11 -1.31 20.91
C ALA A 250 8.03 -0.16 21.34
N GLN A 251 9.25 -0.06 20.79
CA GLN A 251 10.21 1.00 21.09
C GLN A 251 9.68 2.39 20.76
N TYR A 252 8.90 2.52 19.67
CA TYR A 252 8.36 3.80 19.18
C TYR A 252 6.90 4.04 19.56
N ASP A 253 6.33 3.22 20.46
CA ASP A 253 4.91 3.29 20.83
C ASP A 253 3.97 3.29 19.63
N LEU A 254 4.25 2.43 18.64
CA LEU A 254 3.43 2.16 17.47
C LEU A 254 2.68 0.85 17.66
N LEU A 255 1.42 0.80 17.25
CA LEU A 255 0.66 -0.45 17.27
C LEU A 255 1.09 -1.34 16.10
N PRO A 256 1.24 -2.65 16.31
CA PRO A 256 1.41 -3.58 15.21
C PRO A 256 0.21 -3.55 14.26
N SER A 257 0.47 -3.58 12.97
CA SER A 257 -0.51 -3.79 11.91
C SER A 257 -0.16 -5.02 11.08
N ALA A 258 -1.11 -5.44 10.25
CA ALA A 258 -1.01 -6.60 9.40
C ALA A 258 -1.56 -6.31 8.01
N GLY A 259 -0.81 -6.64 6.97
CA GLY A 259 -1.23 -6.50 5.58
C GLY A 259 -0.50 -7.44 4.65
N SER A 260 -1.20 -8.00 3.68
CA SER A 260 -0.57 -8.82 2.64
C SER A 260 0.05 -7.97 1.54
N ASP A 261 -0.47 -6.76 1.35
CA ASP A 261 -0.19 -5.93 0.19
C ASP A 261 -0.49 -6.68 -1.12
N PHE A 262 -1.62 -7.40 -1.10
CA PHE A 262 -2.01 -8.30 -2.17
C PHE A 262 -2.50 -7.53 -3.39
N HIS A 263 -1.87 -7.78 -4.54
CA HIS A 263 -2.20 -7.18 -5.83
C HIS A 263 -2.77 -8.20 -6.83
N GLY A 264 -2.64 -9.49 -6.56
CA GLY A 264 -3.08 -10.55 -7.47
C GLY A 264 -2.09 -11.70 -7.60
N PRO A 265 -2.37 -12.71 -8.44
CA PRO A 265 -1.48 -13.84 -8.63
C PRO A 265 -0.16 -13.40 -9.27
N GLY A 266 0.95 -13.85 -8.70
CA GLY A 266 2.29 -13.57 -9.22
C GLY A 266 2.93 -12.26 -8.72
N ASP A 267 2.31 -11.58 -7.76
CA ASP A 267 2.84 -10.37 -7.14
C ASP A 267 3.95 -10.65 -6.09
N GLY A 268 4.43 -11.88 -5.97
CA GLY A 268 5.40 -12.30 -4.95
C GLY A 268 4.79 -12.47 -3.55
N ASN A 269 3.69 -11.83 -3.27
CA ASN A 269 2.96 -11.99 -2.02
C ASN A 269 2.12 -13.29 -2.00
N ALA A 270 1.78 -13.80 -3.19
CA ALA A 270 1.05 -15.05 -3.34
C ALA A 270 1.91 -16.30 -3.08
N THR A 271 3.24 -16.19 -3.05
CA THR A 271 4.13 -17.35 -3.05
C THR A 271 4.48 -17.89 -1.67
N HIS A 272 4.29 -17.11 -0.61
CA HIS A 272 4.71 -17.56 0.71
C HIS A 272 3.68 -18.37 1.50
N ASP A 273 2.36 -18.26 1.22
CA ASP A 273 1.32 -19.12 1.83
C ASP A 273 -0.04 -18.99 1.10
N GLY A 274 -0.04 -18.72 -0.20
CA GLY A 274 -1.27 -18.79 -1.00
C GLY A 274 -2.14 -17.54 -1.01
N GLY A 275 -1.61 -16.36 -0.69
CA GLY A 275 -2.33 -15.12 -0.96
C GLY A 275 -2.80 -14.32 0.26
N LEU A 276 -3.99 -13.83 0.19
CA LEU A 276 -4.65 -12.99 1.19
C LEU A 276 -4.56 -13.51 2.61
N GLY A 277 -4.26 -12.62 3.54
CA GLY A 277 -4.51 -12.79 4.96
C GLY A 277 -3.51 -13.63 5.74
N HIS A 278 -2.58 -14.30 5.11
CA HIS A 278 -1.46 -15.06 5.72
C HIS A 278 -1.65 -15.47 7.19
N HIS A 279 -2.88 -15.76 7.61
CA HIS A 279 -3.24 -16.06 8.99
C HIS A 279 -2.89 -14.96 10.01
N PHE A 280 -2.79 -13.69 9.58
CA PHE A 280 -2.53 -12.57 10.47
C PHE A 280 -3.60 -12.44 11.55
N PRO A 281 -3.22 -12.21 12.81
CA PRO A 281 -4.19 -12.24 13.90
C PRO A 281 -5.16 -11.05 13.83
N ALA A 282 -6.45 -11.32 13.97
CA ALA A 282 -7.50 -10.30 14.01
C ALA A 282 -7.31 -9.27 15.14
N SER A 283 -6.62 -9.66 16.21
CA SER A 283 -6.34 -8.79 17.37
C SER A 283 -5.52 -7.54 17.02
N VAL A 284 -4.78 -7.53 15.90
CA VAL A 284 -4.06 -6.32 15.46
C VAL A 284 -5.03 -5.22 15.09
N TYR A 285 -6.10 -5.53 14.36
CA TYR A 285 -7.12 -4.52 14.06
C TYR A 285 -7.91 -4.11 15.30
N GLU A 286 -8.27 -5.07 16.16
CA GLU A 286 -9.01 -4.81 17.40
C GLU A 286 -8.25 -3.83 18.30
N ALA A 287 -6.91 -3.93 18.37
CA ALA A 287 -6.08 -3.00 19.13
C ALA A 287 -6.03 -1.59 18.49
N LEU A 288 -5.92 -1.53 17.14
CA LEU A 288 -5.94 -0.26 16.39
C LEU A 288 -7.28 0.46 16.56
N GLU A 289 -8.39 -0.26 16.44
CA GLU A 289 -9.74 0.29 16.61
C GLU A 289 -9.97 0.76 18.05
N ALA A 290 -9.55 -0.02 19.05
CA ALA A 290 -9.65 0.37 20.45
C ALA A 290 -8.90 1.69 20.72
N ARG A 291 -7.68 1.83 20.18
CA ARG A 291 -6.92 3.08 20.27
C ARG A 291 -7.63 4.23 19.57
N GLN A 292 -8.23 4.01 18.40
CA GLN A 292 -8.99 5.07 17.70
C GLN A 292 -10.17 5.54 18.55
N ARG A 293 -10.92 4.62 19.14
CA ARG A 293 -12.04 4.96 20.05
C ARG A 293 -11.57 5.72 21.29
N GLU A 294 -10.43 5.32 21.86
CA GLU A 294 -9.84 6.03 23.02
C GLU A 294 -9.45 7.47 22.68
N VAL A 295 -8.84 7.68 21.50
CA VAL A 295 -8.29 8.99 21.10
C VAL A 295 -9.37 9.93 20.57
N TYR A 296 -10.27 9.43 19.72
CA TYR A 296 -11.23 10.28 18.98
C TYR A 296 -12.68 10.08 19.42
N GLY A 297 -12.99 9.05 20.20
CA GLY A 297 -14.37 8.74 20.62
C GLY A 297 -15.25 8.16 19.52
N VAL A 298 -14.73 8.02 18.29
CA VAL A 298 -15.44 7.54 17.10
C VAL A 298 -14.60 6.55 16.34
N VAL A 299 -15.25 5.76 15.47
CA VAL A 299 -14.63 4.98 14.38
C VAL A 299 -15.45 5.29 13.15
N HIS A 300 -14.78 5.74 12.08
CA HIS A 300 -15.41 6.01 10.79
C HIS A 300 -15.41 4.71 9.97
N ASP A 301 -16.49 3.99 10.06
CA ASP A 301 -16.69 2.76 9.26
C ASP A 301 -17.07 3.05 7.82
#